data_d0ad3abfec553f91c50dad1eafc66a17
#
_entry.id   d0ad3abfec553f91c50dad1eafc66a17
#
_cell.length_a   1.000
_cell.length_b   1.000
_cell.length_c   1.000
_cell.angle_alpha   90.00
_cell.angle_beta   90.00
_cell.angle_gamma   90.00
#
_symmetry.space_group_name_H-M   'P 1'
#
loop_
_entity.id
_entity.type
_entity.pdbx_description
1 polymer ?
#
loop_
_entity_poly.entity_id
_entity_poly.type
_entity_poly.pdbx_seq_one_letter_code
_entity_poly.pdbx_strand_id
1 'polypeptide(L)'
;MKLASLKGPTRDGTLLVVSRDLARAVRVDRIAPTMQHALEHWDEVEARLRDAAASLEGGHERHAIDFAQAVERREVAAPLPRAYEWLDGSAYLTHVERVRRARNDKVPESFYTDPLMYQGGAGSMMGPRDPIHVLSEEWGVDLEGEVVAIVGDVPMGAKPADAARSVRLLSIVNDVSFRRLIPAELAKGFGFVNGKGANALAAVAATPDERGASWRDGTVHLTLRCEVNDRRLGEPNAGVDATFSLFDLVAHAARTRELAAGTMIGTGTISNADLATGFACLMEARLVEQVEKGAAQTPLLRFGDRVKIEMRDAEGASVFGAI
;
A
#
# COMPACT_ATOMS: atom_id res chain seq x y z
N MET A 1 -12.23 7.01 10.42
CA MET A 1 -12.18 5.74 11.21
C MET A 1 -11.12 4.80 10.66
N LYS A 2 -10.61 3.87 11.51
CA LYS A 2 -9.65 2.85 11.12
C LYS A 2 -10.32 1.48 11.16
N LEU A 3 -10.08 0.65 10.14
CA LEU A 3 -10.64 -0.67 9.98
C LEU A 3 -9.52 -1.71 9.82
N ALA A 4 -9.73 -2.92 10.32
CA ALA A 4 -8.79 -4.03 10.19
C ALA A 4 -9.54 -5.36 10.00
N SER A 5 -8.81 -6.42 9.68
CA SER A 5 -9.32 -7.79 9.63
C SER A 5 -8.57 -8.67 10.62
N LEU A 6 -9.32 -9.31 11.54
CA LEU A 6 -8.78 -10.33 12.44
C LEU A 6 -8.77 -11.67 11.72
N LYS A 7 -7.66 -12.40 11.77
CA LYS A 7 -7.59 -13.76 11.24
C LYS A 7 -8.66 -14.65 11.89
N GLY A 8 -9.28 -15.50 11.11
CA GLY A 8 -10.40 -16.33 11.54
C GLY A 8 -10.55 -17.60 10.68
N PRO A 9 -11.69 -18.27 10.78
CA PRO A 9 -11.92 -19.52 10.04
C PRO A 9 -12.03 -19.33 8.53
N THR A 10 -12.33 -18.12 8.07
CA THR A 10 -12.36 -17.75 6.65
C THR A 10 -11.11 -16.96 6.27
N ARG A 11 -10.77 -16.98 4.98
CA ARG A 11 -9.62 -16.21 4.45
C ARG A 11 -9.80 -14.70 4.55
N ASP A 12 -11.04 -14.21 4.59
CA ASP A 12 -11.35 -12.78 4.67
C ASP A 12 -11.35 -12.26 6.12
N GLY A 13 -11.24 -13.19 7.08
CA GLY A 13 -11.21 -12.86 8.51
C GLY A 13 -12.50 -12.25 9.03
N THR A 14 -12.41 -11.48 10.10
CA THR A 14 -13.53 -10.80 10.77
C THR A 14 -13.22 -9.30 10.82
N LEU A 15 -14.17 -8.46 10.43
CA LEU A 15 -14.02 -7.00 10.43
C LEU A 15 -13.88 -6.46 11.85
N LEU A 16 -12.93 -5.56 12.02
CA LEU A 16 -12.67 -4.78 13.23
C LEU A 16 -12.78 -3.29 12.95
N VAL A 17 -13.29 -2.55 13.92
CA VAL A 17 -13.04 -1.13 14.09
C VAL A 17 -11.90 -0.96 15.08
N VAL A 18 -10.92 -0.12 14.76
CA VAL A 18 -9.68 0.07 15.53
C VAL A 18 -9.61 1.51 16.05
N SER A 19 -9.14 1.68 17.30
CA SER A 19 -8.93 3.00 17.88
C SER A 19 -7.83 3.79 17.16
N ARG A 20 -7.89 5.12 17.26
CA ARG A 20 -6.94 6.01 16.57
C ARG A 20 -5.49 5.77 16.97
N ASP A 21 -5.27 5.42 18.23
CA ASP A 21 -3.95 5.10 18.78
C ASP A 21 -3.45 3.69 18.46
N LEU A 22 -4.25 2.88 17.73
CA LEU A 22 -3.96 1.48 17.38
C LEU A 22 -3.82 0.54 18.60
N ALA A 23 -4.29 0.95 19.75
CA ALA A 23 -4.18 0.14 20.98
C ALA A 23 -5.32 -0.86 21.13
N ARG A 24 -6.54 -0.47 20.73
CA ARG A 24 -7.77 -1.25 20.98
C ARG A 24 -8.53 -1.48 19.68
N ALA A 25 -9.31 -2.56 19.63
CA ALA A 25 -10.25 -2.81 18.54
C ALA A 25 -11.51 -3.50 19.04
N VAL A 26 -12.59 -3.40 18.29
CA VAL A 26 -13.84 -4.09 18.55
C VAL A 26 -14.29 -4.84 17.31
N ARG A 27 -14.83 -6.05 17.49
CA ARG A 27 -15.45 -6.83 16.41
C ARG A 27 -16.77 -6.19 16.01
N VAL A 28 -16.97 -6.06 14.71
CA VAL A 28 -18.18 -5.46 14.13
C VAL A 28 -18.85 -6.38 13.10
N ASP A 29 -18.66 -7.68 13.25
CA ASP A 29 -19.20 -8.72 12.39
C ASP A 29 -20.74 -8.73 12.29
N ARG A 30 -21.44 -8.15 13.30
CA ARG A 30 -22.88 -7.90 13.25
C ARG A 30 -23.28 -6.70 12.39
N ILE A 31 -22.32 -5.82 12.04
CA ILE A 31 -22.52 -4.71 11.11
C ILE A 31 -22.15 -5.17 9.70
N ALA A 32 -20.95 -5.69 9.55
CA ALA A 32 -20.43 -6.30 8.35
C ALA A 32 -19.46 -7.44 8.75
N PRO A 33 -19.63 -8.66 8.24
CA PRO A 33 -18.83 -9.82 8.68
C PRO A 33 -17.37 -9.71 8.26
N THR A 34 -17.08 -9.06 7.12
CA THR A 34 -15.73 -8.92 6.55
C THR A 34 -15.52 -7.53 5.97
N MET A 35 -14.27 -7.15 5.71
CA MET A 35 -13.94 -5.90 5.03
C MET A 35 -14.59 -5.85 3.63
N GLN A 36 -14.53 -6.95 2.87
CA GLN A 36 -15.12 -7.00 1.53
C GLN A 36 -16.63 -6.72 1.58
N HIS A 37 -17.34 -7.35 2.51
CA HIS A 37 -18.77 -7.10 2.69
C HIS A 37 -19.05 -5.63 3.03
N ALA A 38 -18.23 -5.02 3.89
CA ALA A 38 -18.39 -3.60 4.22
C ALA A 38 -18.18 -2.70 3.00
N LEU A 39 -17.22 -3.00 2.12
CA LEU A 39 -16.95 -2.23 0.90
C LEU A 39 -18.09 -2.33 -0.12
N GLU A 40 -18.68 -3.52 -0.28
CA GLU A 40 -19.81 -3.77 -1.18
C GLU A 40 -21.12 -3.10 -0.70
N HIS A 41 -21.28 -2.92 0.61
CA HIS A 41 -22.47 -2.35 1.25
C HIS A 41 -22.13 -1.03 1.99
N TRP A 42 -21.16 -0.27 1.49
CA TRP A 42 -20.58 0.85 2.21
C TRP A 42 -21.62 1.87 2.69
N ASP A 43 -22.52 2.28 1.80
CA ASP A 43 -23.53 3.30 2.09
C ASP A 43 -24.54 2.83 3.17
N GLU A 44 -24.70 1.51 3.35
CA GLU A 44 -25.60 0.93 4.36
C GLU A 44 -24.92 0.78 5.73
N VAL A 45 -23.60 0.53 5.75
CA VAL A 45 -22.87 0.16 6.97
C VAL A 45 -21.99 1.27 7.53
N GLU A 46 -21.59 2.26 6.72
CA GLU A 46 -20.61 3.28 7.12
C GLU A 46 -21.00 4.02 8.41
N ALA A 47 -22.27 4.49 8.50
CA ALA A 47 -22.75 5.21 9.67
C ALA A 47 -22.61 4.37 10.94
N ARG A 48 -22.99 3.10 10.88
CA ARG A 48 -22.89 2.15 12.02
C ARG A 48 -21.44 1.83 12.40
N LEU A 49 -20.54 1.75 11.41
CA LEU A 49 -19.10 1.57 11.66
C LEU A 49 -18.49 2.81 12.32
N ARG A 50 -18.92 4.00 11.94
CA ARG A 50 -18.52 5.28 12.57
C ARG A 50 -19.03 5.38 14.01
N ASP A 51 -20.25 4.95 14.29
CA ASP A 51 -20.80 4.87 15.65
C ASP A 51 -20.00 3.92 16.53
N ALA A 52 -19.61 2.74 15.98
CA ALA A 52 -18.74 1.80 16.69
C ALA A 52 -17.35 2.40 16.97
N ALA A 53 -16.80 3.17 16.02
CA ALA A 53 -15.53 3.88 16.22
C ALA A 53 -15.64 4.94 17.32
N ALA A 54 -16.71 5.74 17.33
CA ALA A 54 -16.95 6.72 18.38
C ALA A 54 -17.14 6.08 19.76
N SER A 55 -17.88 4.96 19.84
CA SER A 55 -18.08 4.17 21.05
C SER A 55 -16.74 3.63 21.60
N LEU A 56 -15.88 3.10 20.71
CA LEU A 56 -14.55 2.61 21.08
C LEU A 56 -13.65 3.73 21.61
N GLU A 57 -13.62 4.89 20.94
CA GLU A 57 -12.85 6.06 21.40
C GLU A 57 -13.35 6.57 22.75
N GLY A 58 -14.65 6.58 22.98
CA GLY A 58 -15.28 6.96 24.26
C GLY A 58 -15.05 5.96 25.39
N GLY A 59 -14.42 4.80 25.14
CA GLY A 59 -14.17 3.79 26.16
C GLY A 59 -15.42 2.99 26.57
N HIS A 60 -16.49 3.04 25.77
CA HIS A 60 -17.76 2.38 26.11
C HIS A 60 -17.80 0.90 25.67
N GLU A 61 -16.79 0.43 24.91
CA GLU A 61 -16.72 -0.95 24.42
C GLU A 61 -16.09 -1.90 25.45
N ARG A 62 -16.94 -2.63 26.16
CA ARG A 62 -16.53 -3.58 27.22
C ARG A 62 -15.75 -4.80 26.71
N HIS A 63 -15.90 -5.13 25.43
CA HIS A 63 -15.29 -6.29 24.79
C HIS A 63 -14.19 -5.89 23.79
N ALA A 64 -13.61 -4.71 23.97
CA ALA A 64 -12.46 -4.29 23.18
C ALA A 64 -11.29 -5.26 23.39
N ILE A 65 -10.66 -5.64 22.29
CA ILE A 65 -9.44 -6.47 22.27
C ILE A 65 -8.21 -5.55 22.32
N ASP A 66 -7.12 -6.03 22.88
CA ASP A 66 -5.80 -5.41 22.78
C ASP A 66 -5.28 -5.59 21.34
N PHE A 67 -5.46 -4.55 20.52
CA PHE A 67 -5.13 -4.61 19.11
C PHE A 67 -3.61 -4.65 18.89
N ALA A 68 -2.85 -3.90 19.68
CA ALA A 68 -1.39 -3.90 19.58
C ALA A 68 -0.84 -5.31 19.84
N GLN A 69 -1.34 -6.00 20.86
CA GLN A 69 -0.94 -7.37 21.17
C GLN A 69 -1.39 -8.36 20.06
N ALA A 70 -2.59 -8.19 19.50
CA ALA A 70 -3.08 -9.02 18.40
C ALA A 70 -2.18 -8.89 17.15
N VAL A 71 -1.69 -7.68 16.84
CA VAL A 71 -0.71 -7.46 15.77
C VAL A 71 0.58 -8.24 16.04
N GLU A 72 1.16 -8.11 17.23
CA GLU A 72 2.41 -8.78 17.59
C GLU A 72 2.27 -10.31 17.62
N ARG A 73 1.09 -10.84 17.95
CA ARG A 73 0.77 -12.26 17.90
C ARG A 73 0.45 -12.78 16.49
N ARG A 74 0.50 -11.90 15.46
CA ARG A 74 0.15 -12.23 14.09
C ARG A 74 -1.31 -12.69 13.92
N GLU A 75 -2.18 -12.22 14.78
CA GLU A 75 -3.63 -12.50 14.72
C GLU A 75 -4.35 -11.54 13.76
N VAL A 76 -3.70 -10.43 13.38
CA VAL A 76 -4.21 -9.44 12.41
C VAL A 76 -3.78 -9.84 11.00
N ALA A 77 -4.73 -9.90 10.08
CA ALA A 77 -4.49 -10.09 8.65
C ALA A 77 -4.24 -8.73 7.95
N ALA A 78 -4.00 -8.74 6.63
CA ALA A 78 -4.17 -7.53 5.84
C ALA A 78 -5.58 -6.96 6.05
N PRO A 79 -5.79 -5.63 6.02
CA PRO A 79 -7.13 -5.04 6.14
C PRO A 79 -8.12 -5.64 5.13
N LEU A 80 -7.66 -5.86 3.89
CA LEU A 80 -8.37 -6.61 2.86
C LEU A 80 -7.52 -7.82 2.46
N PRO A 81 -7.74 -9.02 3.06
CA PRO A 81 -6.87 -10.19 2.86
C PRO A 81 -6.89 -10.74 1.43
N ARG A 82 -7.96 -10.49 0.68
CA ARG A 82 -8.11 -10.75 -0.75
C ARG A 82 -8.79 -9.55 -1.38
N ALA A 83 -8.26 -9.09 -2.49
CA ALA A 83 -8.86 -8.02 -3.29
C ALA A 83 -9.46 -8.61 -4.58
N TYR A 84 -10.45 -7.95 -5.18
CA TYR A 84 -10.89 -8.33 -6.51
C TYR A 84 -9.82 -8.08 -7.56
N GLU A 85 -9.16 -6.92 -7.47
CA GLU A 85 -8.01 -6.59 -8.28
C GLU A 85 -6.94 -5.90 -7.42
N TRP A 86 -5.69 -6.14 -7.76
CA TRP A 86 -4.55 -5.34 -7.32
C TRP A 86 -3.92 -4.72 -8.56
N LEU A 87 -3.99 -3.40 -8.65
CA LEU A 87 -3.45 -2.62 -9.76
C LEU A 87 -2.44 -1.64 -9.18
N ASP A 88 -1.19 -1.79 -9.56
CA ASP A 88 -0.13 -0.91 -9.10
C ASP A 88 0.33 0.05 -10.19
N GLY A 89 0.25 1.33 -9.88
CA GLY A 89 0.62 2.42 -10.77
C GLY A 89 2.05 2.90 -10.57
N SER A 90 2.48 3.82 -11.42
CA SER A 90 3.75 4.53 -11.24
C SER A 90 3.47 6.02 -11.10
N ALA A 91 3.06 6.44 -9.90
CA ALA A 91 2.75 7.83 -9.60
C ALA A 91 4.00 8.71 -9.60
N TYR A 92 5.15 8.16 -9.28
CA TYR A 92 6.40 8.92 -9.11
C TYR A 92 7.32 8.71 -10.31
N LEU A 93 7.28 9.62 -11.27
CA LEU A 93 8.17 9.55 -12.45
C LEU A 93 9.65 9.64 -12.07
N THR A 94 9.99 10.24 -10.95
CA THR A 94 11.34 10.26 -10.38
C THR A 94 11.93 8.85 -10.29
N HIS A 95 11.13 7.88 -9.84
CA HIS A 95 11.53 6.46 -9.82
C HIS A 95 11.80 5.93 -11.22
N VAL A 96 10.88 6.16 -12.17
CA VAL A 96 11.01 5.72 -13.57
C VAL A 96 12.22 6.37 -14.25
N GLU A 97 12.45 7.65 -14.02
CA GLU A 97 13.60 8.40 -14.55
C GLU A 97 14.92 7.82 -14.07
N ARG A 98 15.03 7.50 -12.77
CA ARG A 98 16.23 6.87 -12.19
C ARG A 98 16.50 5.50 -12.81
N VAL A 99 15.47 4.66 -12.93
CA VAL A 99 15.57 3.33 -13.57
C VAL A 99 16.05 3.46 -15.03
N ARG A 100 15.49 4.38 -15.80
CA ARG A 100 15.86 4.58 -17.20
C ARG A 100 17.24 5.20 -17.36
N ARG A 101 17.57 6.20 -16.53
CA ARG A 101 18.91 6.84 -16.53
C ARG A 101 20.02 5.82 -16.29
N ALA A 102 19.82 4.88 -15.37
CA ALA A 102 20.80 3.82 -15.09
C ALA A 102 21.00 2.86 -16.27
N ARG A 103 20.05 2.83 -17.24
CA ARG A 103 20.12 2.04 -18.49
C ARG A 103 20.51 2.88 -19.70
N ASN A 104 20.82 4.15 -19.51
CA ASN A 104 21.03 5.16 -20.60
C ASN A 104 19.80 5.28 -21.54
N ASP A 105 18.60 5.02 -21.04
CA ASP A 105 17.35 5.15 -21.78
C ASP A 105 16.68 6.49 -21.47
N LYS A 106 15.92 7.02 -22.45
CA LYS A 106 15.06 8.20 -22.27
C LYS A 106 13.68 7.75 -21.76
N VAL A 107 13.07 8.59 -20.91
CA VAL A 107 11.65 8.43 -20.56
C VAL A 107 10.81 8.90 -21.73
N PRO A 108 9.88 8.08 -22.27
CA PRO A 108 8.95 8.53 -23.30
C PRO A 108 8.06 9.66 -22.79
N GLU A 109 7.76 10.65 -23.61
CA GLU A 109 6.88 11.78 -23.24
C GLU A 109 5.48 11.31 -22.78
N SER A 110 4.98 10.22 -23.34
CA SER A 110 3.70 9.64 -22.94
C SER A 110 3.63 9.25 -21.46
N PHE A 111 4.75 8.96 -20.80
CA PHE A 111 4.76 8.58 -19.38
C PHE A 111 4.41 9.74 -18.44
N TYR A 112 4.52 10.99 -18.91
CA TYR A 112 4.12 12.17 -18.15
C TYR A 112 2.61 12.44 -18.19
N THR A 113 1.87 11.75 -19.07
CA THR A 113 0.42 11.94 -19.30
C THR A 113 -0.39 10.67 -19.18
N ASP A 114 0.25 9.49 -19.27
CA ASP A 114 -0.39 8.17 -19.26
C ASP A 114 0.38 7.27 -18.28
N PRO A 115 -0.14 7.06 -17.06
CA PRO A 115 0.60 6.35 -16.03
C PRO A 115 0.84 4.89 -16.40
N LEU A 116 2.04 4.40 -16.12
CA LEU A 116 2.31 2.97 -16.15
C LEU A 116 1.52 2.28 -15.03
N MET A 117 0.97 1.12 -15.34
CA MET A 117 0.23 0.31 -14.38
C MET A 117 0.38 -1.18 -14.70
N TYR A 118 0.54 -2.02 -13.69
CA TYR A 118 0.50 -3.46 -13.84
C TYR A 118 -0.60 -4.07 -12.99
N GLN A 119 -1.05 -5.26 -13.34
CA GLN A 119 -2.01 -6.05 -12.57
C GLN A 119 -1.27 -7.15 -11.82
N GLY A 120 -1.32 -7.09 -10.50
CA GLY A 120 -0.64 -8.01 -9.59
C GLY A 120 -1.53 -9.09 -9.01
N GLY A 121 -0.94 -9.98 -8.23
CA GLY A 121 -1.66 -11.04 -7.54
C GLY A 121 -2.54 -10.49 -6.43
N ALA A 122 -3.86 -10.66 -6.55
CA ALA A 122 -4.85 -10.10 -5.60
C ALA A 122 -5.42 -11.13 -4.62
N GLY A 123 -5.15 -12.41 -4.82
CA GLY A 123 -5.81 -13.50 -4.08
C GLY A 123 -5.27 -13.76 -2.67
N SER A 124 -4.18 -13.13 -2.27
CA SER A 124 -3.57 -13.30 -0.95
C SER A 124 -2.69 -12.10 -0.61
N MET A 125 -3.19 -11.28 0.31
CA MET A 125 -2.43 -10.18 0.91
C MET A 125 -1.96 -10.60 2.29
N MET A 126 -0.69 -10.38 2.59
CA MET A 126 -0.11 -10.70 3.90
C MET A 126 -0.43 -9.61 4.91
N GLY A 127 -0.61 -10.02 6.16
CA GLY A 127 -0.75 -9.11 7.28
C GLY A 127 0.59 -8.45 7.68
N PRO A 128 0.55 -7.47 8.59
CA PRO A 128 1.68 -6.61 8.91
C PRO A 128 2.87 -7.32 9.55
N ARG A 129 2.68 -8.51 10.07
CA ARG A 129 3.72 -9.31 10.74
C ARG A 129 3.90 -10.69 10.12
N ASP A 130 3.25 -10.94 8.98
CA ASP A 130 3.38 -12.22 8.31
C ASP A 130 4.76 -12.35 7.65
N PRO A 131 5.40 -13.52 7.70
CA PRO A 131 6.66 -13.73 7.02
C PRO A 131 6.46 -13.76 5.50
N ILE A 132 7.35 -13.11 4.78
CA ILE A 132 7.40 -13.17 3.32
C ILE A 132 8.14 -14.45 2.92
N HIS A 133 7.42 -15.42 2.37
CA HIS A 133 7.99 -16.67 1.92
C HIS A 133 8.59 -16.53 0.52
N VAL A 134 9.88 -16.78 0.41
CA VAL A 134 10.64 -16.75 -0.84
C VAL A 134 11.44 -18.04 -0.96
N LEU A 135 11.43 -18.67 -2.14
CA LEU A 135 12.12 -19.93 -2.36
C LEU A 135 13.59 -19.78 -2.76
N SER A 136 14.01 -18.61 -3.24
CA SER A 136 15.37 -18.36 -3.66
C SER A 136 15.76 -16.89 -3.53
N GLU A 137 16.91 -16.60 -2.90
CA GLU A 137 17.52 -15.28 -2.88
C GLU A 137 18.00 -14.85 -4.28
N GLU A 138 18.21 -15.81 -5.18
CA GLU A 138 18.62 -15.53 -6.56
C GLU A 138 17.57 -14.77 -7.36
N TRP A 139 16.31 -14.75 -6.93
CA TRP A 139 15.27 -13.94 -7.54
C TRP A 139 15.49 -12.44 -7.33
N GLY A 140 16.36 -12.08 -6.38
CA GLY A 140 16.68 -10.69 -6.08
C GLY A 140 15.53 -9.96 -5.39
N VAL A 141 15.28 -10.36 -4.15
CA VAL A 141 14.15 -9.87 -3.34
C VAL A 141 14.35 -8.42 -2.94
N ASP A 142 13.31 -7.61 -3.16
CA ASP A 142 13.28 -6.19 -2.82
C ASP A 142 11.95 -5.83 -2.13
N LEU A 143 11.96 -4.76 -1.35
CA LEU A 143 10.76 -4.10 -0.83
C LEU A 143 10.38 -2.95 -1.75
N GLU A 144 9.11 -2.59 -1.76
CA GLU A 144 8.60 -1.34 -2.34
C GLU A 144 7.57 -0.72 -1.39
N GLY A 145 7.94 0.41 -0.79
CA GLY A 145 7.06 1.14 0.11
C GLY A 145 6.15 2.10 -0.65
N GLU A 146 4.83 1.95 -0.47
CA GLU A 146 3.82 2.64 -1.26
C GLU A 146 2.59 3.01 -0.43
N VAL A 147 1.78 3.92 -0.96
CA VAL A 147 0.39 4.15 -0.52
C VAL A 147 -0.55 3.34 -1.39
N VAL A 148 -1.61 2.82 -0.80
CA VAL A 148 -2.68 2.10 -1.49
C VAL A 148 -4.04 2.70 -1.16
N ALA A 149 -4.88 2.90 -2.19
CA ALA A 149 -6.30 3.18 -2.05
C ALA A 149 -7.11 1.89 -2.23
N ILE A 150 -8.15 1.71 -1.41
CA ILE A 150 -9.17 0.67 -1.58
C ILE A 150 -10.44 1.41 -2.00
N VAL A 151 -11.01 1.03 -3.15
CA VAL A 151 -12.14 1.74 -3.73
C VAL A 151 -13.46 0.99 -3.51
N GLY A 152 -14.57 1.72 -3.52
CA GLY A 152 -15.90 1.20 -3.81
C GLY A 152 -16.04 0.95 -5.31
N ASP A 153 -17.27 0.75 -5.80
CA ASP A 153 -17.52 0.62 -7.23
C ASP A 153 -17.12 1.89 -7.98
N VAL A 154 -16.41 1.71 -9.10
CA VAL A 154 -15.97 2.78 -9.98
C VAL A 154 -16.53 2.52 -11.38
N PRO A 155 -17.39 3.39 -11.92
CA PRO A 155 -17.96 3.17 -13.24
C PRO A 155 -16.89 3.25 -14.35
N MET A 156 -17.09 2.49 -15.41
CA MET A 156 -16.25 2.59 -16.61
C MET A 156 -16.22 4.02 -17.16
N GLY A 157 -15.03 4.50 -17.49
CA GLY A 157 -14.81 5.85 -18.01
C GLY A 157 -14.85 6.95 -16.94
N ALA A 158 -14.83 6.59 -15.65
CA ALA A 158 -14.74 7.54 -14.54
C ALA A 158 -13.61 8.55 -14.73
N LYS A 159 -13.85 9.80 -14.36
CA LYS A 159 -12.84 10.86 -14.33
C LYS A 159 -12.22 10.97 -12.94
N PRO A 160 -11.09 11.67 -12.75
CA PRO A 160 -10.48 11.84 -11.43
C PRO A 160 -11.46 12.37 -10.36
N ALA A 161 -12.38 13.26 -10.72
CA ALA A 161 -13.41 13.76 -9.81
C ALA A 161 -14.43 12.68 -9.37
N ASP A 162 -14.70 11.70 -10.24
CA ASP A 162 -15.54 10.55 -9.91
C ASP A 162 -14.76 9.56 -9.04
N ALA A 163 -13.51 9.30 -9.38
CA ALA A 163 -12.59 8.48 -8.62
C ALA A 163 -12.42 8.97 -7.17
N ALA A 164 -12.39 10.30 -6.96
CA ALA A 164 -12.33 10.90 -5.64
C ALA A 164 -13.47 10.46 -4.71
N ARG A 165 -14.67 10.23 -5.26
CA ARG A 165 -15.83 9.74 -4.50
C ARG A 165 -15.80 8.23 -4.23
N SER A 166 -15.00 7.49 -4.97
CA SER A 166 -14.92 6.04 -4.86
C SER A 166 -13.85 5.57 -3.90
N VAL A 167 -12.88 6.40 -3.52
CA VAL A 167 -11.85 6.03 -2.53
C VAL A 167 -12.50 5.90 -1.16
N ARG A 168 -12.58 4.67 -0.64
CA ARG A 168 -13.18 4.36 0.67
C ARG A 168 -12.14 4.32 1.77
N LEU A 169 -10.99 3.71 1.52
CA LEU A 169 -9.95 3.51 2.51
C LEU A 169 -8.56 3.75 1.90
N LEU A 170 -7.62 4.11 2.76
CA LEU A 170 -6.20 4.27 2.48
C LEU A 170 -5.39 3.37 3.40
N SER A 171 -4.30 2.82 2.92
CA SER A 171 -3.31 2.08 3.71
C SER A 171 -1.93 2.25 3.09
N ILE A 172 -0.93 1.54 3.64
CA ILE A 172 0.39 1.38 3.00
C ILE A 172 0.60 -0.10 2.67
N VAL A 173 1.43 -0.33 1.67
CA VAL A 173 1.75 -1.66 1.16
C VAL A 173 3.24 -1.80 0.92
N ASN A 174 3.77 -3.00 1.12
CA ASN A 174 5.05 -3.46 0.62
C ASN A 174 4.78 -4.31 -0.62
N ASP A 175 5.02 -3.76 -1.82
CA ASP A 175 4.89 -4.47 -3.09
C ASP A 175 6.18 -5.28 -3.34
N VAL A 176 6.21 -6.49 -2.81
CA VAL A 176 7.39 -7.36 -2.85
C VAL A 176 7.79 -7.69 -4.29
N SER A 177 9.01 -7.34 -4.66
CA SER A 177 9.52 -7.46 -6.02
C SER A 177 10.69 -8.42 -6.13
N PHE A 178 10.72 -9.20 -7.22
CA PHE A 178 11.82 -10.11 -7.56
C PHE A 178 12.60 -9.56 -8.76
N ARG A 179 13.54 -8.67 -8.47
CA ARG A 179 14.22 -7.80 -9.46
C ARG A 179 14.93 -8.54 -10.60
N ARG A 180 15.37 -9.76 -10.37
CA ARG A 180 16.05 -10.55 -11.41
C ARG A 180 15.10 -11.33 -12.32
N LEU A 181 13.83 -11.50 -11.91
CA LEU A 181 12.81 -12.13 -12.76
C LEU A 181 12.14 -11.13 -13.72
N ILE A 182 11.99 -9.88 -13.27
CA ILE A 182 11.31 -8.80 -14.01
C ILE A 182 11.81 -8.60 -15.46
N PRO A 183 13.15 -8.52 -15.73
CA PRO A 183 13.62 -8.25 -17.10
C PRO A 183 13.18 -9.28 -18.13
N ALA A 184 13.14 -10.56 -17.78
CA ALA A 184 12.71 -11.63 -18.66
C ALA A 184 11.19 -11.58 -18.96
N GLU A 185 10.39 -11.10 -18.02
CA GLU A 185 8.95 -10.89 -18.21
C GLU A 185 8.68 -9.67 -19.06
N LEU A 186 9.37 -8.55 -18.81
CA LEU A 186 9.26 -7.33 -19.62
C LEU A 186 9.62 -7.59 -21.10
N ALA A 187 10.63 -8.42 -21.34
CA ALA A 187 11.03 -8.78 -22.71
C ALA A 187 9.93 -9.52 -23.48
N LYS A 188 8.97 -10.14 -22.79
CA LYS A 188 7.80 -10.81 -23.40
C LYS A 188 6.66 -9.85 -23.72
N GLY A 189 6.65 -8.64 -23.16
CA GLY A 189 5.65 -7.61 -23.45
C GLY A 189 4.28 -7.78 -22.80
N PHE A 190 4.09 -8.72 -21.86
CA PHE A 190 2.78 -9.01 -21.24
C PHE A 190 2.62 -8.47 -19.79
N GLY A 191 3.69 -8.14 -19.11
CA GLY A 191 3.65 -7.67 -17.73
C GLY A 191 4.20 -8.70 -16.74
N PHE A 192 3.96 -8.45 -15.45
CA PHE A 192 4.56 -9.22 -14.36
C PHE A 192 3.63 -10.31 -13.85
N VAL A 193 4.15 -11.53 -13.73
CA VAL A 193 3.51 -12.65 -13.02
C VAL A 193 4.44 -13.17 -11.93
N ASN A 194 5.67 -13.57 -12.31
CA ASN A 194 6.64 -14.12 -11.37
C ASN A 194 7.58 -13.05 -10.77
N GLY A 195 7.66 -11.88 -11.40
CA GLY A 195 8.48 -10.76 -10.94
C GLY A 195 7.93 -10.02 -9.72
N LYS A 196 6.68 -10.28 -9.35
CA LYS A 196 6.02 -9.72 -8.18
C LYS A 196 5.55 -10.81 -7.23
N GLY A 197 5.84 -10.64 -5.94
CA GLY A 197 5.49 -11.58 -4.89
C GLY A 197 4.09 -11.35 -4.30
N ALA A 198 3.83 -11.98 -3.16
CA ALA A 198 2.67 -11.64 -2.35
C ALA A 198 2.96 -10.34 -1.57
N ASN A 199 2.01 -9.42 -1.58
CA ASN A 199 2.14 -8.10 -0.97
C ASN A 199 1.76 -8.12 0.51
N ALA A 200 2.43 -7.31 1.32
CA ALA A 200 2.11 -7.12 2.73
C ALA A 200 1.50 -5.73 2.96
N LEU A 201 0.41 -5.66 3.72
CA LEU A 201 -0.25 -4.41 4.09
C LEU A 201 -0.05 -4.08 5.56
N ALA A 202 -0.17 -2.79 5.89
CA ALA A 202 -0.21 -2.34 7.27
C ALA A 202 -1.40 -2.94 8.04
N ALA A 203 -1.40 -2.75 9.36
CA ALA A 203 -2.40 -3.36 10.25
C ALA A 203 -3.82 -2.84 10.01
N VAL A 204 -3.95 -1.58 9.57
CA VAL A 204 -5.26 -0.95 9.34
C VAL A 204 -5.33 -0.27 7.97
N ALA A 205 -6.55 -0.14 7.47
CA ALA A 205 -6.93 0.82 6.46
C ALA A 205 -7.80 1.91 7.10
N ALA A 206 -7.61 3.16 6.71
CA ALA A 206 -8.29 4.30 7.30
C ALA A 206 -9.13 5.04 6.26
N THR A 207 -10.29 5.54 6.65
CA THR A 207 -11.07 6.43 5.79
C THR A 207 -10.30 7.74 5.50
N PRO A 208 -10.47 8.34 4.30
CA PRO A 208 -9.72 9.55 3.92
C PRO A 208 -9.84 10.71 4.91
N ASP A 209 -11.02 10.91 5.50
CA ASP A 209 -11.29 11.95 6.51
C ASP A 209 -10.45 11.78 7.79
N GLU A 210 -10.06 10.56 8.13
CA GLU A 210 -9.15 10.28 9.26
C GLU A 210 -7.75 10.87 9.05
N ARG A 211 -7.41 11.24 7.82
CA ARG A 211 -6.12 11.86 7.45
C ARG A 211 -6.15 13.38 7.50
N GLY A 212 -7.35 13.99 7.60
CA GLY A 212 -7.48 15.45 7.69
C GLY A 212 -6.69 16.16 6.57
N ALA A 213 -5.93 17.18 6.93
CA ALA A 213 -5.16 17.99 5.99
C ALA A 213 -4.02 17.23 5.29
N SER A 214 -3.61 16.07 5.77
CA SER A 214 -2.58 15.25 5.12
C SER A 214 -3.11 14.48 3.90
N TRP A 215 -4.43 14.36 3.74
CA TRP A 215 -5.06 13.84 2.52
C TRP A 215 -5.66 14.99 1.72
N ARG A 216 -5.09 15.30 0.59
CA ARG A 216 -5.60 16.32 -0.33
C ARG A 216 -5.24 15.99 -1.77
N ASP A 217 -6.11 16.34 -2.69
CA ASP A 217 -5.92 16.21 -4.14
C ASP A 217 -5.54 14.78 -4.58
N GLY A 218 -6.07 13.76 -3.86
CA GLY A 218 -5.79 12.35 -4.15
C GLY A 218 -4.39 11.88 -3.76
N THR A 219 -3.71 12.62 -2.86
CA THR A 219 -2.35 12.31 -2.44
C THR A 219 -2.22 12.39 -0.91
N VAL A 220 -1.44 11.49 -0.31
CA VAL A 220 -1.14 11.49 1.13
C VAL A 220 0.15 12.25 1.37
N HIS A 221 0.09 13.39 2.05
CA HIS A 221 1.23 14.25 2.35
C HIS A 221 1.87 13.90 3.70
N LEU A 222 2.38 12.68 3.80
CA LEU A 222 3.08 12.16 4.97
C LEU A 222 4.35 11.42 4.55
N THR A 223 5.28 11.32 5.50
CA THR A 223 6.55 10.63 5.29
C THR A 223 6.38 9.12 5.49
N LEU A 224 6.87 8.34 4.52
CA LEU A 224 6.96 6.89 4.62
C LEU A 224 8.38 6.49 5.00
N ARG A 225 8.56 5.96 6.20
CA ARG A 225 9.85 5.46 6.67
C ARG A 225 10.01 3.99 6.27
N CYS A 226 11.12 3.69 5.58
CA CYS A 226 11.54 2.35 5.20
C CYS A 226 12.84 1.99 5.89
N GLU A 227 12.88 0.80 6.51
CA GLU A 227 14.05 0.26 7.21
C GLU A 227 14.29 -1.19 6.78
N VAL A 228 15.56 -1.57 6.75
CA VAL A 228 16.01 -2.96 6.59
C VAL A 228 16.97 -3.30 7.73
N ASN A 229 16.66 -4.34 8.51
CA ASN A 229 17.45 -4.76 9.67
C ASN A 229 17.72 -3.61 10.66
N ASP A 230 16.66 -2.85 10.99
CA ASP A 230 16.69 -1.69 11.88
C ASP A 230 17.57 -0.52 11.38
N ARG A 231 17.98 -0.56 10.11
CA ARG A 231 18.72 0.54 9.46
C ARG A 231 17.82 1.27 8.49
N ARG A 232 17.77 2.59 8.59
CA ARG A 232 17.00 3.44 7.71
C ARG A 232 17.50 3.31 6.27
N LEU A 233 16.58 2.96 5.35
CA LEU A 233 16.77 3.03 3.91
C LEU A 233 16.35 4.40 3.38
N GLY A 234 15.25 4.94 3.86
CA GLY A 234 14.78 6.27 3.51
C GLY A 234 13.50 6.68 4.22
N GLU A 235 13.16 7.95 4.03
CA GLU A 235 11.97 8.62 4.58
C GLU A 235 11.36 9.57 3.53
N PRO A 236 11.04 9.10 2.30
CA PRO A 236 10.42 9.96 1.30
C PRO A 236 9.00 10.36 1.71
N ASN A 237 8.57 11.55 1.29
CA ASN A 237 7.21 12.04 1.52
C ASN A 237 6.32 11.67 0.35
N ALA A 238 5.22 10.99 0.61
CA ALA A 238 4.29 10.51 -0.43
C ALA A 238 3.53 11.65 -1.14
N GLY A 239 3.51 12.86 -0.58
CA GLY A 239 2.91 14.04 -1.18
C GLY A 239 3.86 14.90 -2.02
N VAL A 240 5.13 14.49 -2.14
CA VAL A 240 6.17 15.22 -2.89
C VAL A 240 6.52 14.43 -4.15
N ASP A 241 6.65 15.14 -5.27
CA ASP A 241 7.03 14.59 -6.60
C ASP A 241 6.06 13.53 -7.16
N ALA A 242 4.86 13.44 -6.63
CA ALA A 242 3.80 12.62 -7.22
C ALA A 242 3.31 13.29 -8.51
N THR A 243 3.60 12.70 -9.66
CA THR A 243 3.13 13.15 -10.98
C THR A 243 1.65 12.85 -11.17
N PHE A 244 1.21 11.69 -10.68
CA PHE A 244 -0.18 11.26 -10.71
C PHE A 244 -0.72 11.11 -9.29
N SER A 245 -1.95 11.57 -9.08
CA SER A 245 -2.68 11.32 -7.85
C SER A 245 -3.31 9.92 -7.87
N LEU A 246 -3.74 9.41 -6.72
CA LEU A 246 -4.56 8.19 -6.67
C LEU A 246 -5.86 8.35 -7.46
N PHE A 247 -6.41 9.56 -7.58
CA PHE A 247 -7.60 9.80 -8.40
C PHE A 247 -7.31 9.61 -9.89
N ASP A 248 -6.13 10.03 -10.36
CA ASP A 248 -5.70 9.82 -11.74
C ASP A 248 -5.48 8.33 -12.01
N LEU A 249 -4.85 7.60 -11.08
CA LEU A 249 -4.61 6.16 -11.21
C LEU A 249 -5.91 5.36 -11.22
N VAL A 250 -6.87 5.68 -10.35
CA VAL A 250 -8.20 5.03 -10.35
C VAL A 250 -8.94 5.32 -11.65
N ALA A 251 -8.94 6.57 -12.14
CA ALA A 251 -9.57 6.94 -13.41
C ALA A 251 -8.89 6.23 -14.59
N HIS A 252 -7.56 6.09 -14.57
CA HIS A 252 -6.82 5.35 -15.57
C HIS A 252 -7.21 3.86 -15.59
N ALA A 253 -7.26 3.22 -14.43
CA ALA A 253 -7.67 1.82 -14.28
C ALA A 253 -9.11 1.56 -14.76
N ALA A 254 -10.01 2.52 -14.52
CA ALA A 254 -11.42 2.44 -14.89
C ALA A 254 -11.71 2.89 -16.34
N ARG A 255 -10.70 3.20 -17.16
CA ARG A 255 -10.88 3.76 -18.51
C ARG A 255 -11.75 2.89 -19.42
N THR A 256 -11.59 1.57 -19.38
CA THR A 256 -12.21 0.61 -20.31
C THR A 256 -13.04 -0.46 -19.63
N ARG A 257 -13.15 -0.43 -18.30
CA ARG A 257 -13.95 -1.36 -17.50
C ARG A 257 -14.37 -0.66 -16.21
N GLU A 258 -15.39 -1.19 -15.56
CA GLU A 258 -15.71 -0.84 -14.17
C GLU A 258 -14.71 -1.49 -13.22
N LEU A 259 -14.51 -0.90 -12.03
CA LEU A 259 -13.79 -1.52 -10.93
C LEU A 259 -14.78 -1.86 -9.83
N ALA A 260 -14.75 -3.10 -9.38
CA ALA A 260 -15.60 -3.56 -8.29
C ALA A 260 -15.10 -3.06 -6.92
N ALA A 261 -16.04 -2.85 -6.00
CA ALA A 261 -15.73 -2.53 -4.61
C ALA A 261 -14.75 -3.54 -4.01
N GLY A 262 -13.66 -3.08 -3.40
CA GLY A 262 -12.55 -3.93 -2.95
C GLY A 262 -11.40 -4.04 -3.95
N THR A 263 -11.42 -3.32 -5.06
CA THR A 263 -10.23 -3.12 -5.90
C THR A 263 -9.24 -2.24 -5.15
N MET A 264 -7.96 -2.62 -5.21
CA MET A 264 -6.83 -1.90 -4.61
C MET A 264 -6.00 -1.24 -5.70
N ILE A 265 -5.65 0.04 -5.49
CA ILE A 265 -4.81 0.83 -6.41
C ILE A 265 -3.58 1.34 -5.66
N GLY A 266 -2.38 0.87 -6.04
CA GLY A 266 -1.10 1.32 -5.50
C GLY A 266 -0.55 2.54 -6.24
N THR A 267 0.26 3.32 -5.53
CA THR A 267 0.95 4.48 -6.10
C THR A 267 2.22 4.13 -6.86
N GLY A 268 2.70 2.90 -6.74
CA GLY A 268 4.10 2.60 -7.02
C GLY A 268 5.02 3.10 -5.92
N THR A 269 6.26 2.66 -5.98
CA THR A 269 7.30 3.03 -5.02
C THR A 269 7.40 4.54 -4.86
N ILE A 270 7.24 5.05 -3.63
CA ILE A 270 7.39 6.46 -3.33
C ILE A 270 8.83 6.90 -3.58
N SER A 271 9.00 7.95 -4.37
CA SER A 271 10.31 8.45 -4.76
C SER A 271 10.31 9.97 -4.83
N ASN A 272 11.24 10.60 -4.11
CA ASN A 272 11.43 12.05 -4.16
C ASN A 272 12.71 12.41 -4.94
N ALA A 273 12.71 13.56 -5.59
CA ALA A 273 13.86 14.06 -6.33
C ALA A 273 15.06 14.36 -5.40
N ASP A 274 14.77 14.81 -4.20
CA ASP A 274 15.79 15.03 -3.16
C ASP A 274 16.33 13.69 -2.63
N LEU A 275 17.57 13.39 -2.98
CA LEU A 275 18.26 12.17 -2.53
C LEU A 275 18.50 12.10 -1.01
N ALA A 276 18.43 13.25 -0.31
CA ALA A 276 18.58 13.27 1.14
C ALA A 276 17.45 12.56 1.87
N THR A 277 16.28 12.41 1.23
CA THR A 277 15.15 11.63 1.78
C THR A 277 15.42 10.12 1.79
N GLY A 278 16.44 9.63 1.07
CA GLY A 278 16.68 8.22 0.85
C GLY A 278 15.61 7.59 -0.05
N PHE A 279 15.34 6.30 0.13
CA PHE A 279 14.59 5.47 -0.82
C PHE A 279 13.52 4.62 -0.15
N ALA A 280 12.46 4.31 -0.90
CA ALA A 280 11.43 3.36 -0.48
C ALA A 280 11.59 1.95 -1.10
N CYS A 281 12.66 1.72 -1.88
CA CYS A 281 13.07 0.40 -2.34
C CYS A 281 14.60 0.30 -2.46
N LEU A 282 15.15 -0.92 -2.41
CA LEU A 282 16.58 -1.15 -2.53
C LEU A 282 17.07 -0.94 -3.96
N MET A 283 16.25 -1.25 -4.96
CA MET A 283 16.65 -1.10 -6.37
C MET A 283 16.98 0.35 -6.68
N GLU A 284 16.20 1.31 -6.21
CA GLU A 284 16.46 2.72 -6.45
C GLU A 284 17.77 3.18 -5.80
N ALA A 285 18.02 2.77 -4.55
CA ALA A 285 19.30 3.02 -3.88
C ALA A 285 20.48 2.48 -4.71
N ARG A 286 20.36 1.26 -5.19
CA ARG A 286 21.38 0.58 -6.02
C ARG A 286 21.63 1.29 -7.35
N LEU A 287 20.57 1.79 -8.00
CA LEU A 287 20.68 2.52 -9.26
C LEU A 287 21.40 3.86 -9.08
N VAL A 288 21.09 4.60 -8.00
CA VAL A 288 21.79 5.84 -7.66
C VAL A 288 23.27 5.54 -7.37
N GLU A 289 23.57 4.53 -6.55
CA GLU A 289 24.96 4.10 -6.28
C GLU A 289 25.70 3.72 -7.57
N GLN A 290 25.05 2.99 -8.48
CA GLN A 290 25.64 2.61 -9.77
C GLN A 290 26.02 3.83 -10.60
N VAL A 291 25.17 4.86 -10.63
CA VAL A 291 25.42 6.10 -11.37
C VAL A 291 26.50 6.95 -10.70
N GLU A 292 26.45 7.11 -9.37
CA GLU A 292 27.36 7.99 -8.63
C GLU A 292 28.72 7.37 -8.32
N LYS A 293 28.75 6.05 -8.03
CA LYS A 293 29.94 5.35 -7.54
C LYS A 293 30.47 4.30 -8.51
N GLY A 294 29.80 4.10 -9.64
CA GLY A 294 30.16 3.08 -10.64
C GLY A 294 29.74 1.65 -10.30
N ALA A 295 29.27 1.38 -9.08
CA ALA A 295 28.81 0.06 -8.66
C ALA A 295 27.76 0.13 -7.55
N ALA A 296 26.76 -0.73 -7.61
CA ALA A 296 25.77 -0.89 -6.55
C ALA A 296 26.40 -1.57 -5.32
N GLN A 297 26.26 -0.97 -4.14
CA GLN A 297 26.80 -1.44 -2.86
C GLN A 297 25.70 -2.00 -1.96
N THR A 298 24.51 -1.41 -1.98
CA THR A 298 23.36 -1.85 -1.19
C THR A 298 22.95 -3.27 -1.62
N PRO A 299 22.94 -4.27 -0.71
CA PRO A 299 22.49 -5.63 -1.04
C PRO A 299 20.98 -5.67 -1.25
N LEU A 300 20.50 -6.63 -2.05
CA LEU A 300 19.10 -7.04 -2.04
C LEU A 300 18.82 -7.89 -0.80
N LEU A 301 17.54 -8.08 -0.43
CA LEU A 301 17.15 -8.83 0.76
C LEU A 301 17.59 -10.30 0.69
N ARG A 302 17.93 -10.83 1.85
CA ARG A 302 18.31 -12.22 2.09
C ARG A 302 17.36 -12.89 3.07
N PHE A 303 17.44 -14.20 3.16
CA PHE A 303 16.70 -14.96 4.16
C PHE A 303 17.06 -14.48 5.58
N GLY A 304 16.04 -14.23 6.39
CA GLY A 304 16.17 -13.70 7.73
C GLY A 304 16.24 -12.17 7.85
N ASP A 305 16.36 -11.45 6.74
CA ASP A 305 16.26 -9.99 6.76
C ASP A 305 14.86 -9.54 7.19
N ARG A 306 14.81 -8.41 7.90
CA ARG A 306 13.56 -7.78 8.35
C ARG A 306 13.38 -6.44 7.65
N VAL A 307 12.18 -6.24 7.14
CA VAL A 307 11.73 -4.98 6.56
C VAL A 307 10.74 -4.32 7.51
N LYS A 308 10.86 -3.01 7.68
CA LYS A 308 9.85 -2.20 8.36
C LYS A 308 9.48 -1.03 7.49
N ILE A 309 8.17 -0.90 7.22
CA ILE A 309 7.60 0.23 6.49
C ILE A 309 6.52 0.86 7.37
N GLU A 310 6.63 2.15 7.63
CA GLU A 310 5.73 2.85 8.54
C GLU A 310 5.49 4.29 8.06
N MET A 311 4.25 4.73 8.10
CA MET A 311 3.88 6.11 7.85
C MET A 311 3.52 6.77 9.19
N ARG A 312 4.08 7.96 9.44
CA ARG A 312 3.85 8.71 10.68
C ARG A 312 3.26 10.08 10.39
N ASP A 313 2.39 10.53 11.29
CA ASP A 313 1.89 11.91 11.27
C ASP A 313 2.94 12.91 11.82
N ALA A 314 2.54 14.19 11.86
CA ALA A 314 3.42 15.25 12.33
C ALA A 314 3.78 15.13 13.82
N GLU A 315 2.94 14.48 14.59
CA GLU A 315 3.13 14.19 16.02
C GLU A 315 4.00 12.93 16.25
N GLY A 316 4.36 12.22 15.18
CA GLY A 316 5.17 11.01 15.20
C GLY A 316 4.37 9.73 15.47
N ALA A 317 3.04 9.81 15.56
CA ALA A 317 2.20 8.65 15.76
C ALA A 317 2.05 7.82 14.47
N SER A 318 1.97 6.49 14.61
CA SER A 318 1.79 5.59 13.48
C SER A 318 0.37 5.72 12.91
N VAL A 319 0.30 5.92 11.59
CA VAL A 319 -0.96 6.21 10.90
C VAL A 319 -1.75 4.94 10.59
N PHE A 320 -1.06 3.93 10.06
CA PHE A 320 -1.65 2.67 9.63
C PHE A 320 -1.14 1.45 10.40
N GLY A 321 -0.21 1.66 11.35
CA GLY A 321 0.62 0.60 11.87
C GLY A 321 1.79 0.28 10.93
N ALA A 322 2.84 -0.33 11.45
CA ALA A 322 3.99 -0.74 10.64
C ALA A 322 3.75 -2.11 9.98
N ILE A 323 4.29 -2.28 8.76
CA ILE A 323 4.51 -3.57 8.11
C ILE A 323 5.79 -4.16 8.63
#